data_84c2be64c3a45a422b8707d56ae33942
#
_entry.id   84c2be64c3a45a422b8707d56ae33942
#
_cell.length_a   1.000
_cell.length_b   1.000
_cell.length_c   1.000
_cell.angle_alpha   90.00
_cell.angle_beta   90.00
_cell.angle_gamma   90.00
#
_symmetry.space_group_name_H-M   'P 1'
#
loop_
_entity.id
_entity.type
_entity.pdbx_description
1 polymer ?
#
loop_
_entity_poly.entity_id
_entity_poly.type
_entity_poly.pdbx_seq_one_letter_code
_entity_poly.pdbx_strand_id
1 'polypeptide(L)'
;LFGIGTSCTDRTDRHQKALEELDRIIERRDAYGRTKNLRIAARRDELAAAKDPRKRIALAEEIYKEYYNYDIDSAYHYARRMLALAQSYGDGTRINCARVYLAKTVLNGGMYGEAFRILHQVDTTRLAPENKSEYYNVYRSYLSKQLSGADPALKARYRDSLQFYNVLRIRNLPEGSVPRKELEAMMYCKAGEARK
;
A
#
# COMPACT_ATOMS: atom_id res chain seq x y z
N LEU A 1 7.42 50.70 -26.51
CA LEU A 1 6.51 50.30 -25.42
C LEU A 1 5.91 48.93 -25.77
N PHE A 2 6.52 47.85 -25.33
CA PHE A 2 5.97 46.51 -25.45
C PHE A 2 5.51 46.04 -24.07
N GLY A 3 4.23 45.68 -23.96
CA GLY A 3 3.56 45.25 -22.74
C GLY A 3 4.01 43.88 -22.25
N ILE A 4 4.56 43.86 -21.05
CA ILE A 4 4.76 42.65 -20.23
C ILE A 4 3.56 42.59 -19.29
N GLY A 5 2.47 41.96 -19.74
CA GLY A 5 1.24 41.96 -18.96
C GLY A 5 0.45 40.63 -18.89
N THR A 6 0.86 39.59 -19.62
CA THR A 6 0.01 38.40 -19.82
C THR A 6 0.38 37.15 -19.03
N SER A 7 1.45 37.14 -18.26
CA SER A 7 1.92 35.91 -17.59
C SER A 7 1.35 35.71 -16.15
N CYS A 8 0.95 36.79 -15.47
CA CYS A 8 0.45 36.69 -14.07
C CYS A 8 -1.04 36.31 -13.98
N THR A 9 -1.87 36.79 -14.91
CA THR A 9 -3.31 36.53 -14.93
C THR A 9 -3.62 35.06 -15.24
N ASP A 10 -2.89 34.44 -16.17
CA ASP A 10 -3.09 33.04 -16.55
C ASP A 10 -2.75 32.06 -15.40
N ARG A 11 -1.78 32.41 -14.57
CA ARG A 11 -1.40 31.62 -13.39
C ARG A 11 -2.43 31.72 -12.27
N THR A 12 -2.98 32.91 -12.03
CA THR A 12 -4.01 33.16 -11.02
C THR A 12 -5.31 32.43 -11.40
N ASP A 13 -5.69 32.48 -12.68
CA ASP A 13 -6.90 31.82 -13.21
C ASP A 13 -6.80 30.27 -13.09
N ARG A 14 -5.63 29.70 -13.35
CA ARG A 14 -5.38 28.25 -13.14
C ARG A 14 -5.48 27.84 -11.67
N HIS A 15 -4.95 28.65 -10.75
CA HIS A 15 -5.08 28.40 -9.32
C HIS A 15 -6.53 28.47 -8.88
N GLN A 16 -7.27 29.47 -9.33
CA GLN A 16 -8.69 29.63 -8.98
C GLN A 16 -9.52 28.43 -9.47
N LYS A 17 -9.33 28.00 -10.73
CA LYS A 17 -10.00 26.81 -11.29
C LYS A 17 -9.65 25.51 -10.50
N ALA A 18 -8.40 25.38 -10.08
CA ALA A 18 -7.99 24.23 -9.27
C ALA A 18 -8.64 24.23 -7.88
N LEU A 19 -8.80 25.39 -7.25
CA LEU A 19 -9.51 25.53 -5.98
C LEU A 19 -11.00 25.22 -6.14
N GLU A 20 -11.66 25.74 -7.17
CA GLU A 20 -13.07 25.44 -7.46
C GLU A 20 -13.32 23.96 -7.73
N GLU A 21 -12.37 23.27 -8.41
CA GLU A 21 -12.46 21.84 -8.62
C GLU A 21 -12.25 21.07 -7.29
N LEU A 22 -11.33 21.51 -6.45
CA LEU A 22 -11.11 20.96 -5.12
C LEU A 22 -12.37 21.10 -4.26
N ASP A 23 -13.01 22.26 -4.26
CA ASP A 23 -14.23 22.51 -3.51
C ASP A 23 -15.36 21.58 -3.98
N ARG A 24 -15.54 21.37 -5.30
CA ARG A 24 -16.50 20.41 -5.84
C ARG A 24 -16.20 18.97 -5.40
N ILE A 25 -14.92 18.58 -5.32
CA ILE A 25 -14.51 17.26 -4.84
C ILE A 25 -14.84 17.11 -3.34
N ILE A 26 -14.59 18.15 -2.55
CA ILE A 26 -14.91 18.19 -1.11
C ILE A 26 -16.41 18.07 -0.89
N GLU A 27 -17.24 18.80 -1.63
CA GLU A 27 -18.69 18.71 -1.58
C GLU A 27 -19.22 17.31 -1.90
N ARG A 28 -18.56 16.58 -2.81
CA ARG A 28 -18.91 15.20 -3.19
C ARG A 28 -18.35 14.13 -2.23
N ARG A 29 -17.50 14.50 -1.28
CA ARG A 29 -16.85 13.57 -0.34
C ARG A 29 -17.86 12.62 0.32
N ASP A 30 -18.98 13.16 0.79
CA ASP A 30 -19.98 12.37 1.50
C ASP A 30 -20.74 11.39 0.57
N ALA A 31 -20.90 11.74 -0.71
CA ALA A 31 -21.45 10.84 -1.71
C ALA A 31 -20.50 9.68 -2.01
N TYR A 32 -19.19 9.95 -2.14
CA TYR A 32 -18.18 8.92 -2.29
C TYR A 32 -18.12 8.00 -1.06
N GLY A 33 -18.18 8.57 0.15
CA GLY A 33 -18.22 7.82 1.41
C GLY A 33 -19.45 6.90 1.48
N ARG A 34 -20.63 7.39 1.15
CA ARG A 34 -21.86 6.55 1.10
C ARG A 34 -21.74 5.41 0.10
N THR A 35 -21.28 5.67 -1.12
CA THR A 35 -21.09 4.64 -2.16
C THR A 35 -20.10 3.57 -1.70
N LYS A 36 -19.00 3.97 -1.08
CA LYS A 36 -18.00 3.07 -0.52
C LYS A 36 -18.60 2.20 0.59
N ASN A 37 -19.33 2.81 1.52
CA ASN A 37 -19.96 2.09 2.64
C ASN A 37 -21.00 1.07 2.16
N LEU A 38 -21.80 1.40 1.14
CA LEU A 38 -22.72 0.46 0.52
C LEU A 38 -22.00 -0.73 -0.11
N ARG A 39 -20.89 -0.49 -0.81
CA ARG A 39 -20.07 -1.56 -1.41
C ARG A 39 -19.46 -2.47 -0.34
N ILE A 40 -18.95 -1.90 0.74
CA ILE A 40 -18.43 -2.67 1.88
C ILE A 40 -19.54 -3.49 2.54
N ALA A 41 -20.72 -2.90 2.75
CA ALA A 41 -21.86 -3.60 3.34
C ALA A 41 -22.28 -4.81 2.49
N ALA A 42 -22.43 -4.63 1.17
CA ALA A 42 -22.74 -5.73 0.26
C ALA A 42 -21.68 -6.87 0.34
N ARG A 43 -20.40 -6.54 0.38
CA ARG A 43 -19.34 -7.55 0.53
C ARG A 43 -19.38 -8.26 1.89
N ARG A 44 -19.77 -7.57 2.94
CA ARG A 44 -19.95 -8.19 4.27
C ARG A 44 -21.10 -9.18 4.28
N ASP A 45 -22.21 -8.85 3.63
CA ASP A 45 -23.36 -9.74 3.48
C ASP A 45 -23.01 -10.98 2.65
N GLU A 46 -22.29 -10.78 1.54
CA GLU A 46 -21.76 -11.89 0.73
C GLU A 46 -20.83 -12.80 1.56
N LEU A 47 -19.94 -12.22 2.38
CA LEU A 47 -19.03 -12.96 3.26
C LEU A 47 -19.80 -13.77 4.33
N ALA A 48 -20.88 -13.23 4.86
CA ALA A 48 -21.72 -13.91 5.83
C ALA A 48 -22.46 -15.10 5.19
N ALA A 49 -22.95 -14.93 3.96
CA ALA A 49 -23.69 -15.97 3.21
C ALA A 49 -22.77 -17.04 2.58
N ALA A 50 -21.51 -16.75 2.34
CA ALA A 50 -20.59 -17.64 1.65
C ALA A 50 -20.25 -18.88 2.48
N LYS A 51 -20.44 -20.07 1.89
CA LYS A 51 -20.11 -21.37 2.50
C LYS A 51 -18.73 -21.86 2.08
N ASP A 52 -18.31 -21.56 0.85
CA ASP A 52 -17.00 -21.96 0.32
C ASP A 52 -15.87 -21.20 1.04
N PRO A 53 -14.91 -21.92 1.68
CA PRO A 53 -13.79 -21.31 2.38
C PRO A 53 -12.94 -20.39 1.51
N ARG A 54 -12.67 -20.76 0.26
CA ARG A 54 -11.88 -19.96 -0.68
C ARG A 54 -12.56 -18.64 -0.99
N LYS A 55 -13.88 -18.69 -1.24
CA LYS A 55 -14.70 -17.49 -1.47
C LYS A 55 -14.70 -16.59 -0.22
N ARG A 56 -14.83 -17.17 0.98
CA ARG A 56 -14.77 -16.41 2.24
C ARG A 56 -13.43 -15.68 2.42
N ILE A 57 -12.31 -16.34 2.12
CA ILE A 57 -10.98 -15.72 2.21
C ILE A 57 -10.87 -14.58 1.19
N ALA A 58 -11.32 -14.77 -0.06
CA ALA A 58 -11.30 -13.76 -1.10
C ALA A 58 -12.15 -12.52 -0.73
N LEU A 59 -13.36 -12.73 -0.22
CA LEU A 59 -14.23 -11.64 0.23
C LEU A 59 -13.63 -10.87 1.41
N ALA A 60 -13.00 -11.56 2.36
CA ALA A 60 -12.30 -10.90 3.47
C ALA A 60 -11.12 -10.04 2.96
N GLU A 61 -10.40 -10.50 1.93
CA GLU A 61 -9.34 -9.73 1.26
C GLU A 61 -9.88 -8.50 0.55
N GLU A 62 -11.00 -8.62 -0.18
CA GLU A 62 -11.65 -7.49 -0.84
C GLU A 62 -12.08 -6.42 0.17
N ILE A 63 -12.71 -6.82 1.27
CA ILE A 63 -13.14 -5.90 2.34
C ILE A 63 -11.91 -5.26 3.01
N TYR A 64 -10.83 -6.02 3.24
CA TYR A 64 -9.57 -5.48 3.72
C TYR A 64 -9.05 -4.36 2.83
N LYS A 65 -9.01 -4.57 1.50
CA LYS A 65 -8.54 -3.57 0.53
C LYS A 65 -9.38 -2.30 0.53
N GLU A 66 -10.68 -2.42 0.73
CA GLU A 66 -11.57 -1.26 0.87
C GLU A 66 -11.27 -0.44 2.12
N TYR A 67 -10.97 -1.08 3.25
CA TYR A 67 -10.68 -0.38 4.50
C TYR A 67 -9.27 0.16 4.60
N TYR A 68 -8.28 -0.47 3.96
CA TYR A 68 -6.86 -0.22 4.20
C TYR A 68 -6.42 1.26 4.14
N ASN A 69 -6.99 2.05 3.22
CA ASN A 69 -6.72 3.49 3.10
C ASN A 69 -7.80 4.38 3.72
N TYR A 70 -8.72 3.81 4.47
CA TYR A 70 -9.92 4.50 4.96
C TYR A 70 -10.10 4.38 6.47
N ASP A 71 -9.93 3.17 6.99
CA ASP A 71 -10.10 2.83 8.40
C ASP A 71 -9.15 1.68 8.74
N ILE A 72 -8.06 2.03 9.43
CA ILE A 72 -6.98 1.09 9.74
C ILE A 72 -7.41 0.00 10.73
N ASP A 73 -8.33 0.30 11.64
CA ASP A 73 -8.82 -0.65 12.65
C ASP A 73 -9.68 -1.73 11.99
N SER A 74 -10.59 -1.32 11.09
CA SER A 74 -11.34 -2.26 10.27
C SER A 74 -10.43 -3.07 9.34
N ALA A 75 -9.42 -2.45 8.74
CA ALA A 75 -8.43 -3.18 7.93
C ALA A 75 -7.70 -4.23 8.76
N TYR A 76 -7.28 -3.91 9.98
CA TYR A 76 -6.66 -4.86 10.90
C TYR A 76 -7.59 -6.03 11.23
N HIS A 77 -8.86 -5.74 11.54
CA HIS A 77 -9.86 -6.77 11.80
C HIS A 77 -9.99 -7.75 10.62
N TYR A 78 -10.09 -7.23 9.38
CA TYR A 78 -10.25 -8.08 8.20
C TYR A 78 -8.97 -8.81 7.80
N ALA A 79 -7.79 -8.24 8.01
CA ALA A 79 -6.51 -8.95 7.82
C ALA A 79 -6.41 -10.16 8.79
N ARG A 80 -6.77 -9.98 10.06
CA ARG A 80 -6.85 -11.07 11.05
C ARG A 80 -7.89 -12.12 10.68
N ARG A 81 -9.06 -11.69 10.24
CA ARG A 81 -10.14 -12.59 9.80
C ARG A 81 -9.71 -13.42 8.60
N MET A 82 -9.05 -12.81 7.60
CA MET A 82 -8.47 -13.51 6.47
C MET A 82 -7.45 -14.56 6.91
N LEU A 83 -6.56 -14.21 7.84
CA LEU A 83 -5.57 -15.13 8.39
C LEU A 83 -6.23 -16.32 9.07
N ALA A 84 -7.21 -16.10 9.94
CA ALA A 84 -7.93 -17.16 10.65
C ALA A 84 -8.66 -18.09 9.67
N LEU A 85 -9.32 -17.54 8.65
CA LEU A 85 -9.99 -18.34 7.61
C LEU A 85 -8.99 -19.18 6.80
N ALA A 86 -7.85 -18.60 6.43
CA ALA A 86 -6.81 -19.29 5.68
C ALA A 86 -6.17 -20.42 6.51
N GLN A 87 -5.96 -20.20 7.81
CA GLN A 87 -5.45 -21.21 8.74
C GLN A 87 -6.44 -22.37 8.93
N SER A 88 -7.73 -22.07 9.15
CA SER A 88 -8.76 -23.09 9.30
C SER A 88 -8.95 -23.95 8.05
N TYR A 89 -8.67 -23.40 6.88
CA TYR A 89 -8.73 -24.10 5.60
C TYR A 89 -7.42 -24.84 5.25
N GLY A 90 -6.30 -24.51 5.92
CA GLY A 90 -4.98 -25.11 5.65
C GLY A 90 -4.30 -24.59 4.36
N ASP A 91 -4.72 -23.43 3.83
CA ASP A 91 -4.15 -22.85 2.62
C ASP A 91 -2.88 -22.03 2.94
N GLY A 92 -1.72 -22.69 2.80
CA GLY A 92 -0.42 -22.08 3.10
C GLY A 92 -0.11 -20.82 2.28
N THR A 93 -0.56 -20.75 1.03
CA THR A 93 -0.40 -19.55 0.19
C THR A 93 -1.22 -18.39 0.74
N ARG A 94 -2.48 -18.62 1.07
CA ARG A 94 -3.38 -17.61 1.65
C ARG A 94 -2.97 -17.20 3.06
N ILE A 95 -2.43 -18.12 3.86
CA ILE A 95 -1.85 -17.80 5.18
C ILE A 95 -0.72 -16.78 5.03
N ASN A 96 0.22 -17.01 4.11
CA ASN A 96 1.35 -16.10 3.89
C ASN A 96 0.89 -14.75 3.31
N CYS A 97 -0.07 -14.73 2.41
CA CYS A 97 -0.67 -13.51 1.88
C CYS A 97 -1.35 -12.69 3.01
N ALA A 98 -2.14 -13.33 3.86
CA ALA A 98 -2.80 -12.69 5.00
C ALA A 98 -1.79 -12.12 6.02
N ARG A 99 -0.67 -12.82 6.25
CA ARG A 99 0.43 -12.30 7.08
C ARG A 99 1.05 -11.03 6.50
N VAL A 100 1.25 -10.97 5.18
CA VAL A 100 1.77 -9.75 4.52
C VAL A 100 0.82 -8.57 4.73
N TYR A 101 -0.48 -8.76 4.55
CA TYR A 101 -1.47 -7.71 4.78
C TYR A 101 -1.56 -7.30 6.25
N LEU A 102 -1.50 -8.26 7.18
CA LEU A 102 -1.48 -7.97 8.61
C LEU A 102 -0.22 -7.18 9.00
N ALA A 103 0.97 -7.60 8.52
CA ALA A 103 2.22 -6.88 8.77
C ALA A 103 2.17 -5.45 8.23
N LYS A 104 1.62 -5.25 7.04
CA LYS A 104 1.41 -3.94 6.42
C LYS A 104 0.52 -3.05 7.28
N THR A 105 -0.56 -3.60 7.81
CA THR A 105 -1.54 -2.87 8.61
C THR A 105 -0.95 -2.45 9.95
N VAL A 106 -0.31 -3.37 10.68
CA VAL A 106 0.30 -3.05 11.99
C VAL A 106 1.51 -2.13 11.85
N LEU A 107 2.24 -2.20 10.72
CA LEU A 107 3.32 -1.25 10.40
C LEU A 107 2.77 0.17 10.26
N ASN A 108 1.66 0.34 9.56
CA ASN A 108 1.01 1.64 9.39
C ASN A 108 0.42 2.16 10.71
N GLY A 109 0.00 1.27 11.59
CA GLY A 109 -0.40 1.59 12.97
C GLY A 109 0.76 1.91 13.93
N GLY A 110 2.02 1.93 13.42
CA GLY A 110 3.20 2.25 14.23
C GLY A 110 3.75 1.08 15.06
N MET A 111 3.17 -0.10 14.96
CA MET A 111 3.59 -1.30 15.71
C MET A 111 4.74 -2.03 14.99
N TYR A 112 5.89 -1.37 14.92
CA TYR A 112 7.04 -1.83 14.10
C TYR A 112 7.58 -3.20 14.51
N GLY A 113 7.70 -3.47 15.81
CA GLY A 113 8.17 -4.76 16.32
C GLY A 113 7.21 -5.91 15.98
N GLU A 114 5.90 -5.65 16.03
CA GLU A 114 4.87 -6.62 15.63
C GLU A 114 4.95 -6.90 14.12
N ALA A 115 5.03 -5.84 13.29
CA ALA A 115 5.17 -5.98 11.85
C ALA A 115 6.39 -6.83 11.48
N PHE A 116 7.52 -6.60 12.13
CA PHE A 116 8.75 -7.37 11.93
C PHE A 116 8.57 -8.86 12.29
N ARG A 117 7.96 -9.17 13.44
CA ARG A 117 7.68 -10.55 13.84
C ARG A 117 6.77 -11.28 12.85
N ILE A 118 5.72 -10.60 12.36
CA ILE A 118 4.81 -11.19 11.37
C ILE A 118 5.53 -11.43 10.04
N LEU A 119 6.35 -10.49 9.58
CA LEU A 119 7.11 -10.64 8.34
C LEU A 119 8.06 -11.85 8.37
N HIS A 120 8.67 -12.15 9.52
CA HIS A 120 9.56 -13.31 9.68
C HIS A 120 8.82 -14.66 9.65
N GLN A 121 7.51 -14.66 9.82
CA GLN A 121 6.68 -15.87 9.68
C GLN A 121 6.23 -16.12 8.24
N VAL A 122 6.54 -15.23 7.30
CA VAL A 122 6.12 -15.35 5.90
C VAL A 122 7.08 -16.25 5.13
N ASP A 123 6.56 -17.35 4.60
CA ASP A 123 7.27 -18.16 3.62
C ASP A 123 7.09 -17.55 2.22
N THR A 124 8.12 -16.83 1.77
CA THR A 124 8.09 -16.14 0.46
C THR A 124 8.05 -17.08 -0.73
N THR A 125 8.42 -18.36 -0.57
CA THR A 125 8.35 -19.36 -1.66
C THR A 125 6.90 -19.68 -2.04
N ARG A 126 5.99 -19.52 -1.09
CA ARG A 126 4.54 -19.75 -1.26
C ARG A 126 3.75 -18.49 -1.66
N LEU A 127 4.42 -17.39 -1.94
CA LEU A 127 3.76 -16.16 -2.39
C LEU A 127 3.74 -16.09 -3.93
N ALA A 128 2.61 -15.66 -4.50
CA ALA A 128 2.57 -15.23 -5.89
C ALA A 128 3.46 -13.99 -6.10
N PRO A 129 3.95 -13.72 -7.33
CA PRO A 129 4.87 -12.62 -7.61
C PRO A 129 4.38 -11.27 -7.07
N GLU A 130 3.12 -10.94 -7.26
CA GLU A 130 2.52 -9.68 -6.78
C GLU A 130 2.57 -9.57 -5.25
N ASN A 131 2.28 -10.67 -4.55
CA ASN A 131 2.33 -10.74 -3.09
C ASN A 131 3.78 -10.72 -2.58
N LYS A 132 4.75 -11.26 -3.35
CA LYS A 132 6.19 -11.08 -3.05
C LYS A 132 6.60 -9.62 -3.16
N SER A 133 6.16 -8.93 -4.21
CA SER A 133 6.41 -7.50 -4.36
C SER A 133 5.85 -6.71 -3.16
N GLU A 134 4.64 -7.05 -2.70
CA GLU A 134 4.04 -6.40 -1.54
C GLU A 134 4.81 -6.75 -0.24
N TYR A 135 5.21 -7.99 -0.03
CA TYR A 135 6.07 -8.39 1.09
C TYR A 135 7.36 -7.54 1.15
N TYR A 136 8.05 -7.40 0.03
CA TYR A 136 9.26 -6.59 -0.05
C TYR A 136 8.97 -5.09 0.15
N ASN A 137 7.79 -4.62 -0.27
CA ASN A 137 7.35 -3.26 -0.01
C ASN A 137 7.16 -2.99 1.49
N VAL A 138 6.51 -3.90 2.20
CA VAL A 138 6.30 -3.79 3.66
C VAL A 138 7.64 -3.83 4.39
N TYR A 139 8.55 -4.73 3.99
CA TYR A 139 9.88 -4.83 4.58
C TYR A 139 10.70 -3.55 4.35
N ARG A 140 10.68 -3.02 3.13
CA ARG A 140 11.30 -1.74 2.79
C ARG A 140 10.72 -0.58 3.62
N SER A 141 9.39 -0.56 3.79
CA SER A 141 8.72 0.48 4.57
C SER A 141 9.12 0.40 6.04
N TYR A 142 9.25 -0.80 6.60
CA TYR A 142 9.81 -1.01 7.93
C TYR A 142 11.24 -0.43 8.05
N LEU A 143 12.13 -0.78 7.13
CA LEU A 143 13.51 -0.26 7.12
C LEU A 143 13.57 1.27 6.95
N SER A 144 12.68 1.84 6.16
CA SER A 144 12.57 3.30 5.99
C SER A 144 12.23 4.01 7.31
N LYS A 145 11.39 3.40 8.14
CA LYS A 145 11.07 3.93 9.47
C LYS A 145 12.28 3.82 10.41
N GLN A 146 13.03 2.72 10.35
CA GLN A 146 14.26 2.58 11.13
C GLN A 146 15.33 3.59 10.71
N LEU A 147 15.46 3.88 9.41
CA LEU A 147 16.42 4.87 8.91
C LEU A 147 16.22 6.27 9.50
N SER A 148 14.98 6.66 9.76
CA SER A 148 14.65 8.00 10.28
C SER A 148 15.30 8.28 11.64
N GLY A 149 15.36 7.28 12.53
CA GLY A 149 15.97 7.39 13.87
C GLY A 149 17.35 6.76 13.99
N ALA A 150 17.97 6.30 12.89
CA ALA A 150 19.20 5.55 12.94
C ALA A 150 20.44 6.41 13.22
N ASP A 151 21.42 5.82 13.91
CA ASP A 151 22.76 6.35 14.02
C ASP A 151 23.38 6.56 12.62
N PRO A 152 24.17 7.65 12.40
CA PRO A 152 24.81 7.91 11.13
C PRO A 152 25.60 6.73 10.55
N ALA A 153 26.27 5.94 11.39
CA ALA A 153 27.02 4.75 10.97
C ALA A 153 26.12 3.64 10.38
N LEU A 154 24.87 3.56 10.83
CA LEU A 154 23.91 2.56 10.34
C LEU A 154 23.12 3.04 9.11
N LYS A 155 23.06 4.36 8.88
CA LYS A 155 22.27 4.92 7.77
C LYS A 155 22.67 4.39 6.40
N ALA A 156 23.96 4.20 6.14
CA ALA A 156 24.45 3.62 4.89
C ALA A 156 23.88 2.21 4.68
N ARG A 157 23.99 1.34 5.69
CA ARG A 157 23.47 -0.04 5.64
C ARG A 157 21.96 -0.10 5.41
N TYR A 158 21.19 0.81 6.05
CA TYR A 158 19.75 0.89 5.80
C TYR A 158 19.42 1.33 4.37
N ARG A 159 20.18 2.30 3.80
CA ARG A 159 20.01 2.74 2.41
C ARG A 159 20.27 1.61 1.42
N ASP A 160 21.36 0.85 1.62
CA ASP A 160 21.68 -0.31 0.78
C ASP A 160 20.59 -1.38 0.85
N SER A 161 20.10 -1.66 2.05
CA SER A 161 18.98 -2.58 2.24
C SER A 161 17.69 -2.08 1.55
N LEU A 162 17.37 -0.78 1.64
CA LEU A 162 16.22 -0.20 0.96
C LEU A 162 16.33 -0.35 -0.56
N GLN A 163 17.51 -0.14 -1.13
CA GLN A 163 17.77 -0.32 -2.55
C GLN A 163 17.63 -1.79 -2.96
N PHE A 164 18.20 -2.71 -2.20
CA PHE A 164 18.04 -4.14 -2.41
C PHE A 164 16.58 -4.57 -2.47
N TYR A 165 15.75 -4.14 -1.50
CA TYR A 165 14.32 -4.48 -1.51
C TYR A 165 13.55 -3.81 -2.65
N ASN A 166 13.95 -2.64 -3.12
CA ASN A 166 13.36 -2.04 -4.33
C ASN A 166 13.64 -2.90 -5.57
N VAL A 167 14.86 -3.42 -5.73
CA VAL A 167 15.19 -4.35 -6.82
C VAL A 167 14.35 -5.62 -6.75
N LEU A 168 14.18 -6.21 -5.55
CA LEU A 168 13.34 -7.38 -5.38
C LEU A 168 11.86 -7.10 -5.71
N ARG A 169 11.35 -5.91 -5.39
CA ARG A 169 10.00 -5.50 -5.77
C ARG A 169 9.85 -5.43 -7.28
N ILE A 170 10.76 -4.76 -7.98
CA ILE A 170 10.74 -4.61 -9.44
C ILE A 170 10.69 -5.98 -10.11
N ARG A 171 11.54 -6.93 -9.67
CA ARG A 171 11.62 -8.29 -10.22
C ARG A 171 10.31 -9.09 -10.09
N ASN A 172 9.47 -8.71 -9.13
CA ASN A 172 8.20 -9.40 -8.85
C ASN A 172 6.97 -8.59 -9.32
N LEU A 173 7.15 -7.51 -10.06
CA LEU A 173 6.07 -6.76 -10.69
C LEU A 173 5.98 -7.10 -12.18
N PRO A 174 4.76 -7.18 -12.76
CA PRO A 174 4.59 -7.44 -14.18
C PRO A 174 5.36 -6.44 -15.03
N GLU A 175 5.99 -6.93 -16.09
CA GLU A 175 6.71 -6.08 -17.03
C GLU A 175 5.77 -5.05 -17.66
N GLY A 176 6.25 -3.81 -17.79
CA GLY A 176 5.45 -2.71 -18.35
C GLY A 176 4.32 -2.19 -17.46
N SER A 177 4.06 -2.79 -16.29
CA SER A 177 3.03 -2.29 -15.36
C SER A 177 3.37 -0.90 -14.81
N VAL A 178 2.33 -0.12 -14.52
CA VAL A 178 2.51 1.24 -13.95
C VAL A 178 3.33 1.22 -12.66
N PRO A 179 3.04 0.34 -11.65
CA PRO A 179 3.83 0.29 -10.43
C PRO A 179 5.31 -0.04 -10.66
N ARG A 180 5.62 -0.86 -11.68
CA ARG A 180 7.02 -1.17 -12.03
C ARG A 180 7.71 0.04 -12.64
N LYS A 181 7.09 0.72 -13.61
CA LYS A 181 7.63 1.91 -14.24
C LYS A 181 7.88 3.05 -13.24
N GLU A 182 6.95 3.28 -12.34
CA GLU A 182 7.10 4.29 -11.28
C GLU A 182 8.29 3.99 -10.37
N LEU A 183 8.46 2.71 -9.98
CA LEU A 183 9.55 2.31 -9.12
C LEU A 183 10.92 2.37 -9.83
N GLU A 184 10.98 1.97 -11.11
CA GLU A 184 12.16 2.09 -11.96
C GLU A 184 12.54 3.59 -12.14
N ALA A 185 11.59 4.46 -12.46
CA ALA A 185 11.81 5.89 -12.59
C ALA A 185 12.34 6.51 -11.29
N MET A 186 11.78 6.15 -10.14
CA MET A 186 12.25 6.61 -8.83
C MET A 186 13.70 6.19 -8.55
N MET A 187 14.09 4.97 -8.96
CA MET A 187 15.46 4.50 -8.78
C MET A 187 16.45 5.22 -9.73
N TYR A 188 16.04 5.52 -10.97
CA TYR A 188 16.86 6.30 -11.90
C TYR A 188 17.09 7.73 -11.43
N CYS A 189 16.07 8.42 -10.91
CA CYS A 189 16.21 9.76 -10.35
C CYS A 189 17.24 9.79 -9.22
N LYS A 190 17.15 8.86 -8.27
CA LYS A 190 18.12 8.77 -7.16
C LYS A 190 19.55 8.46 -7.62
N ALA A 191 19.72 7.63 -8.66
CA ALA A 191 21.03 7.35 -9.23
C ALA A 191 21.63 8.57 -9.96
N GLY A 192 20.80 9.41 -10.57
CA GLY A 192 21.19 10.68 -11.20
C GLY A 192 21.61 11.75 -10.20
N GLU A 193 20.97 11.84 -9.04
CA GLU A 193 21.34 12.74 -7.94
C GLU A 193 22.66 12.33 -7.26
N ALA A 194 22.96 11.03 -7.19
CA ALA A 194 24.20 10.52 -6.61
C ALA A 194 25.44 10.74 -7.51
N ARG A 195 25.26 11.19 -8.77
CA ARG A 195 26.35 11.49 -9.73
C ARG A 195 26.64 13.00 -9.87
N LYS A 196 25.89 13.86 -9.18
CA LYS A 196 26.15 15.30 -9.04
C LYS A 196 26.81 15.60 -7.71
#